data_98fd414997076adc60f43fbda43780a5
#
_entry.id   98fd414997076adc60f43fbda43780a5
#
_cell.length_a   1.000
_cell.length_b   1.000
_cell.length_c   1.000
_cell.angle_alpha   90.00
_cell.angle_beta   90.00
_cell.angle_gamma   90.00
#
_symmetry.space_group_name_H-M   'P 1'
#
loop_
_entity.id
_entity.type
_entity.pdbx_description
1 polymer ?
#
loop_
_entity_poly.entity_id
_entity_poly.type
_entity_poly.pdbx_seq_one_letter_code
_entity_poly.pdbx_strand_id
1 'polypeptide(L)'
;MILKIEHTWRQEFKRLEGAYAPSTMRAYYADLEIYTRWCAESNRVPFPGSVETVCAFLIHQSPELAPSTVRRRIYAIRKVHELLRLPDPTQDEDINLTFRRIRRSKTSRPRQARGMTRDYLERFLAVQPDSPWGLRDKAMLSMGYDLLARRSEL
;
A
#
# COMPACT_ATOMS: atom_id res chain seq x y z
N MET A 1 -24.27 6.18 -16.64
CA MET A 1 -23.91 4.79 -16.22
C MET A 1 -22.61 4.76 -15.38
N ILE A 2 -21.59 5.54 -15.70
CA ILE A 2 -20.30 5.60 -14.96
C ILE A 2 -20.46 6.06 -13.51
N LEU A 3 -21.23 7.12 -13.24
CA LEU A 3 -21.48 7.64 -11.89
C LEU A 3 -22.17 6.62 -10.93
N LYS A 4 -22.98 5.70 -11.46
CA LYS A 4 -23.62 4.64 -10.67
C LYS A 4 -22.61 3.58 -10.21
N ILE A 5 -21.60 3.27 -11.02
CA ILE A 5 -20.59 2.25 -10.72
C ILE A 5 -19.56 2.80 -9.71
N GLU A 6 -19.22 4.09 -9.79
CA GLU A 6 -18.31 4.73 -8.82
C GLU A 6 -18.88 4.76 -7.41
N HIS A 7 -20.20 4.95 -7.26
CA HIS A 7 -20.86 4.91 -5.95
C HIS A 7 -20.96 3.47 -5.42
N THR A 8 -21.11 2.50 -6.33
CA THR A 8 -21.31 1.09 -5.99
C THR A 8 -20.03 0.44 -5.42
N TRP A 9 -18.84 0.71 -5.96
CA TRP A 9 -17.63 0.06 -5.44
C TRP A 9 -17.28 0.52 -4.01
N ARG A 10 -17.54 1.78 -3.67
CA ARG A 10 -17.32 2.29 -2.31
C ARG A 10 -18.25 1.64 -1.28
N GLN A 11 -19.49 1.38 -1.67
CA GLN A 11 -20.45 0.67 -0.82
C GLN A 11 -20.05 -0.79 -0.61
N GLU A 12 -19.72 -1.49 -1.70
CA GLU A 12 -19.29 -2.89 -1.63
C GLU A 12 -17.95 -3.03 -0.88
N PHE A 13 -17.06 -2.06 -0.99
CA PHE A 13 -15.78 -2.06 -0.28
C PHE A 13 -15.95 -2.07 1.25
N LYS A 14 -17.00 -1.46 1.78
CA LYS A 14 -17.31 -1.49 3.22
C LYS A 14 -17.54 -2.90 3.76
N ARG A 15 -17.96 -3.84 2.91
CA ARG A 15 -18.15 -5.25 3.31
C ARG A 15 -16.86 -5.94 3.75
N LEU A 16 -15.70 -5.35 3.48
CA LEU A 16 -14.40 -5.85 3.93
C LEU A 16 -14.08 -5.46 5.38
N GLU A 17 -14.88 -4.58 5.99
CA GLU A 17 -14.70 -4.17 7.38
C GLU A 17 -14.81 -5.40 8.31
N GLY A 18 -13.86 -5.50 9.23
CA GLY A 18 -13.75 -6.66 10.13
C GLY A 18 -13.06 -7.88 9.53
N ALA A 19 -13.06 -8.04 8.19
CA ALA A 19 -12.35 -9.13 7.52
C ALA A 19 -10.89 -8.78 7.17
N TYR A 20 -10.58 -7.49 7.08
CA TYR A 20 -9.24 -6.98 6.77
C TYR A 20 -8.77 -6.00 7.84
N ALA A 21 -7.46 -5.96 8.09
CA ALA A 21 -6.86 -4.98 8.99
C ALA A 21 -7.19 -3.55 8.55
N PRO A 22 -7.48 -2.61 9.48
CA PRO A 22 -7.81 -1.22 9.14
C PRO A 22 -6.74 -0.53 8.29
N SER A 23 -5.46 -0.86 8.48
CA SER A 23 -4.36 -0.34 7.67
C SER A 23 -4.42 -0.82 6.21
N THR A 24 -4.79 -2.08 6.00
CA THR A 24 -4.99 -2.65 4.65
C THR A 24 -6.17 -1.98 3.95
N MET A 25 -7.28 -1.80 4.68
CA MET A 25 -8.46 -1.11 4.18
C MET A 25 -8.13 0.31 3.71
N ARG A 26 -7.45 1.09 4.55
CA ARG A 26 -7.01 2.45 4.18
C ARG A 26 -6.12 2.47 2.94
N ALA A 27 -5.16 1.53 2.88
CA ALA A 27 -4.24 1.46 1.74
C ALA A 27 -4.95 1.09 0.43
N TYR A 28 -5.83 0.09 0.45
CA TYR A 28 -6.59 -0.30 -0.74
C TYR A 28 -7.56 0.80 -1.18
N TYR A 29 -8.25 1.44 -0.24
CA TYR A 29 -9.15 2.54 -0.56
C TYR A 29 -8.41 3.69 -1.27
N ALA A 30 -7.27 4.11 -0.73
CA ALA A 30 -6.44 5.15 -1.34
C ALA A 30 -5.93 4.75 -2.75
N ASP A 31 -5.52 3.49 -2.92
CA ASP A 31 -5.08 2.97 -4.23
C ASP A 31 -6.21 2.97 -5.26
N LEU A 32 -7.44 2.65 -4.85
CA LEU A 32 -8.64 2.67 -5.71
C LEU A 32 -9.07 4.09 -6.09
N GLU A 33 -9.00 5.03 -5.15
CA GLU A 33 -9.25 6.45 -5.43
C GLU A 33 -8.28 6.99 -6.50
N ILE A 34 -6.99 6.59 -6.40
CA ILE A 34 -5.99 6.97 -7.41
C ILE A 34 -6.29 6.33 -8.76
N TYR A 35 -6.68 5.05 -8.77
CA TYR A 35 -7.02 4.33 -10.01
C TYR A 35 -8.24 4.92 -10.70
N THR A 36 -9.33 5.12 -9.96
CA THR A 36 -10.57 5.67 -10.53
C THR A 36 -10.40 7.10 -11.04
N ARG A 37 -9.65 7.93 -10.32
CA ARG A 37 -9.30 9.28 -10.76
C ARG A 37 -8.49 9.27 -12.04
N TRP A 38 -7.43 8.45 -12.12
CA TRP A 38 -6.63 8.31 -13.33
C TRP A 38 -7.46 7.81 -14.52
N CYS A 39 -8.37 6.87 -14.29
CA CYS A 39 -9.29 6.41 -15.35
C CYS A 39 -10.18 7.54 -15.86
N ALA A 40 -10.72 8.37 -14.96
CA ALA A 40 -11.55 9.52 -15.35
C ALA A 40 -10.73 10.54 -16.18
N GLU A 41 -9.52 10.88 -15.74
CA GLU A 41 -8.61 11.80 -16.44
C GLU A 41 -8.17 11.24 -17.81
N SER A 42 -8.04 9.92 -17.92
CA SER A 42 -7.64 9.22 -19.17
C SER A 42 -8.83 8.81 -20.05
N ASN A 43 -10.05 9.21 -19.69
CA ASN A 43 -11.30 8.80 -20.36
C ASN A 43 -11.44 7.28 -20.50
N ARG A 44 -11.14 6.54 -19.43
CA ARG A 44 -11.20 5.08 -19.35
C ARG A 44 -12.22 4.63 -18.31
N VAL A 45 -12.76 3.42 -18.51
CA VAL A 45 -13.73 2.80 -17.58
C VAL A 45 -12.95 2.05 -16.49
N PRO A 46 -13.13 2.40 -15.19
CA PRO A 46 -12.43 1.71 -14.12
C PRO A 46 -13.02 0.32 -13.81
N PHE A 47 -14.35 0.16 -13.89
CA PHE A 47 -15.05 -1.08 -13.55
C PHE A 47 -16.22 -1.34 -14.51
N PRO A 48 -16.24 -2.51 -15.21
CA PRO A 48 -15.14 -3.44 -15.34
C PRO A 48 -13.94 -2.80 -16.06
N GLY A 49 -12.76 -2.96 -15.46
CA GLY A 49 -11.52 -2.50 -16.09
C GLY A 49 -11.07 -3.49 -17.16
N SER A 50 -10.60 -2.98 -18.31
CA SER A 50 -9.95 -3.86 -19.30
C SER A 50 -8.49 -4.12 -18.93
N VAL A 51 -7.90 -5.18 -19.47
CA VAL A 51 -6.48 -5.53 -19.32
C VAL A 51 -5.60 -4.34 -19.75
N GLU A 52 -5.91 -3.72 -20.90
CA GLU A 52 -5.17 -2.59 -21.45
C GLU A 52 -5.25 -1.38 -20.51
N THR A 53 -6.42 -1.15 -19.88
CA THR A 53 -6.59 -0.04 -18.93
C THR A 53 -5.73 -0.25 -17.70
N VAL A 54 -5.72 -1.45 -17.13
CA VAL A 54 -4.91 -1.76 -15.96
C VAL A 54 -3.42 -1.71 -16.31
N CYS A 55 -2.98 -2.30 -17.43
CA CYS A 55 -1.59 -2.22 -17.88
C CYS A 55 -1.12 -0.78 -18.04
N ALA A 56 -1.91 0.06 -18.71
CA ALA A 56 -1.59 1.47 -18.93
C ALA A 56 -1.47 2.23 -17.59
N PHE A 57 -2.37 1.97 -16.65
CA PHE A 57 -2.30 2.54 -15.30
C PHE A 57 -1.01 2.13 -14.58
N LEU A 58 -0.66 0.84 -14.58
CA LEU A 58 0.55 0.35 -13.93
C LEU A 58 1.82 0.97 -14.52
N ILE A 59 1.89 1.08 -15.86
CA ILE A 59 3.00 1.71 -16.56
C ILE A 59 3.11 3.19 -16.19
N HIS A 60 2.00 3.92 -16.22
CA HIS A 60 1.95 5.35 -15.86
C HIS A 60 2.45 5.60 -14.42
N GLN A 61 2.10 4.72 -13.49
CA GLN A 61 2.46 4.87 -12.08
C GLN A 61 3.87 4.36 -11.74
N SER A 62 4.43 3.52 -12.59
CA SER A 62 5.68 2.80 -12.31
C SER A 62 6.92 3.68 -12.10
N PRO A 63 7.11 4.88 -12.74
CA PRO A 63 8.31 5.66 -12.54
C PRO A 63 8.55 6.08 -11.08
N GLU A 64 7.48 6.45 -10.38
CA GLU A 64 7.56 7.02 -9.04
C GLU A 64 7.38 6.00 -7.90
N LEU A 65 6.90 4.81 -8.22
CA LEU A 65 6.50 3.85 -7.19
C LEU A 65 7.44 2.67 -7.04
N ALA A 66 7.56 2.18 -5.80
CA ALA A 66 8.19 0.90 -5.52
C ALA A 66 7.35 -0.26 -6.09
N PRO A 67 7.99 -1.37 -6.54
CA PRO A 67 7.27 -2.53 -7.06
C PRO A 67 6.26 -3.14 -6.07
N SER A 68 6.51 -3.05 -4.78
CA SER A 68 5.58 -3.49 -3.73
C SER A 68 4.28 -2.68 -3.73
N THR A 69 4.36 -1.37 -3.96
CA THR A 69 3.19 -0.49 -4.07
C THR A 69 2.40 -0.80 -5.35
N VAL A 70 3.08 -0.99 -6.48
CA VAL A 70 2.43 -1.40 -7.74
C VAL A 70 1.69 -2.73 -7.55
N ARG A 71 2.31 -3.72 -6.91
CA ARG A 71 1.67 -5.01 -6.58
C ARG A 71 0.43 -4.82 -5.70
N ARG A 72 0.50 -3.96 -4.68
CA ARG A 72 -0.65 -3.69 -3.81
C ARG A 72 -1.81 -3.08 -4.61
N ARG A 73 -1.54 -2.19 -5.57
CA ARG A 73 -2.57 -1.62 -6.46
C ARG A 73 -3.26 -2.68 -7.31
N ILE A 74 -2.51 -3.64 -7.85
CA ILE A 74 -3.10 -4.79 -8.57
C ILE A 74 -4.06 -5.54 -7.65
N TYR A 75 -3.68 -5.82 -6.40
CA TYR A 75 -4.55 -6.50 -5.45
C TYR A 75 -5.78 -5.68 -5.05
N ALA A 76 -5.67 -4.37 -4.94
CA ALA A 76 -6.81 -3.50 -4.67
C ALA A 76 -7.82 -3.52 -5.84
N ILE A 77 -7.34 -3.43 -7.09
CA ILE A 77 -8.18 -3.52 -8.31
C ILE A 77 -8.86 -4.88 -8.37
N ARG A 78 -8.12 -5.98 -8.18
CA ARG A 78 -8.66 -7.34 -8.10
C ARG A 78 -9.80 -7.44 -7.10
N LYS A 79 -9.56 -6.95 -5.88
CA LYS A 79 -10.52 -7.07 -4.78
C LYS A 79 -11.85 -6.40 -5.12
N VAL A 80 -11.85 -5.27 -5.79
CA VAL A 80 -13.10 -4.61 -6.19
C VAL A 80 -13.81 -5.36 -7.31
N HIS A 81 -13.09 -5.90 -8.30
CA HIS A 81 -13.72 -6.74 -9.33
C HIS A 81 -14.39 -7.96 -8.70
N GLU A 82 -13.75 -8.64 -7.74
CA GLU A 82 -14.34 -9.73 -6.98
C GLU A 82 -15.62 -9.32 -6.23
N LEU A 83 -15.57 -8.18 -5.51
CA LEU A 83 -16.72 -7.67 -4.75
C LEU A 83 -17.90 -7.31 -5.64
N LEU A 84 -17.63 -6.71 -6.78
CA LEU A 84 -18.63 -6.34 -7.77
C LEU A 84 -19.07 -7.53 -8.66
N ARG A 85 -18.46 -8.70 -8.48
CA ARG A 85 -18.68 -9.90 -9.33
C ARG A 85 -18.44 -9.62 -10.81
N LEU A 86 -17.43 -8.82 -11.11
CA LEU A 86 -17.01 -8.48 -12.46
C LEU A 86 -15.84 -9.37 -12.89
N PRO A 87 -15.66 -9.58 -14.21
CA PRO A 87 -14.46 -10.23 -14.73
C PRO A 87 -13.20 -9.53 -14.22
N ASP A 88 -12.27 -10.29 -13.64
CA ASP A 88 -11.04 -9.74 -13.05
C ASP A 88 -9.91 -9.67 -14.10
N PRO A 89 -9.55 -8.46 -14.59
CA PRO A 89 -8.51 -8.32 -15.60
C PRO A 89 -7.13 -8.65 -15.03
N THR A 90 -6.94 -8.62 -13.71
CA THR A 90 -5.64 -8.80 -13.07
C THR A 90 -5.14 -10.25 -13.10
N GLN A 91 -5.97 -11.19 -13.53
CA GLN A 91 -5.62 -12.60 -13.76
C GLN A 91 -4.90 -12.79 -15.10
N ASP A 92 -4.99 -11.82 -16.01
CA ASP A 92 -4.42 -11.91 -17.34
C ASP A 92 -2.88 -11.89 -17.31
N GLU A 93 -2.25 -12.66 -18.23
CA GLU A 93 -0.81 -12.79 -18.31
C GLU A 93 -0.14 -11.46 -18.70
N ASP A 94 -0.80 -10.58 -19.46
CA ASP A 94 -0.26 -9.27 -19.82
C ASP A 94 -0.05 -8.38 -18.61
N ILE A 95 -0.91 -8.49 -17.59
CA ILE A 95 -0.72 -7.81 -16.30
C ILE A 95 0.51 -8.35 -15.57
N ASN A 96 0.67 -9.68 -15.55
CA ASN A 96 1.82 -10.34 -14.93
C ASN A 96 3.14 -9.94 -15.63
N LEU A 97 3.15 -9.94 -16.96
CA LEU A 97 4.30 -9.53 -17.77
C LEU A 97 4.62 -8.05 -17.58
N THR A 98 3.61 -7.19 -17.56
CA THR A 98 3.77 -5.75 -17.29
C THR A 98 4.38 -5.54 -15.91
N PHE A 99 3.86 -6.20 -14.87
CA PHE A 99 4.43 -6.10 -13.53
C PHE A 99 5.86 -6.64 -13.45
N ARG A 100 6.18 -7.75 -14.14
CA ARG A 100 7.56 -8.29 -14.20
C ARG A 100 8.52 -7.31 -14.86
N ARG A 101 8.11 -6.62 -15.94
CA ARG A 101 8.92 -5.56 -16.60
C ARG A 101 9.18 -4.41 -15.64
N ILE A 102 8.14 -3.89 -14.97
CA ILE A 102 8.24 -2.83 -13.95
C ILE A 102 9.22 -3.24 -12.85
N ARG A 103 9.10 -4.46 -12.33
CA ARG A 103 9.98 -4.95 -11.26
C ARG A 103 11.45 -5.05 -11.71
N ARG A 104 11.68 -5.46 -12.95
CA ARG A 104 13.04 -5.57 -13.51
C ARG A 104 13.68 -4.22 -13.84
N SER A 105 12.89 -3.21 -14.22
CA SER A 105 13.40 -1.86 -14.48
C SER A 105 13.82 -1.14 -13.19
N LYS A 106 13.37 -1.60 -12.02
CA LYS A 106 13.73 -1.06 -10.71
C LYS A 106 14.90 -1.85 -10.12
N THR A 107 16.11 -1.32 -10.25
CA THR A 107 17.37 -1.98 -9.84
C THR A 107 17.64 -1.95 -8.33
N SER A 108 16.84 -1.23 -7.53
CA SER A 108 17.13 -1.09 -6.11
C SER A 108 16.44 -2.16 -5.27
N ARG A 109 17.22 -2.88 -4.46
CA ARG A 109 16.69 -3.59 -3.30
C ARG A 109 15.95 -2.59 -2.40
N PRO A 110 14.83 -2.97 -1.78
CA PRO A 110 14.20 -2.14 -0.75
C PRO A 110 15.26 -1.70 0.26
N ARG A 111 15.37 -0.39 0.49
CA ARG A 111 16.29 0.12 1.51
C ARG A 111 15.83 -0.44 2.86
N GLN A 112 16.65 -1.31 3.44
CA GLN A 112 16.45 -1.68 4.84
C GLN A 112 16.82 -0.50 5.72
N ALA A 113 16.00 -0.24 6.72
CA ALA A 113 16.38 0.67 7.80
C ALA A 113 17.67 0.14 8.47
N ARG A 114 18.54 1.05 8.89
CA ARG A 114 19.69 0.64 9.71
C ARG A 114 19.17 0.01 11.00
N GLY A 115 19.73 -1.16 11.35
CA GLY A 115 19.44 -1.77 12.64
C GLY A 115 19.86 -0.84 13.78
N MET A 116 19.05 -0.81 14.83
CA MET A 116 19.42 -0.16 16.09
C MET A 116 20.54 -0.99 16.74
N THR A 117 21.75 -0.43 16.82
CA THR A 117 22.85 -1.02 17.61
C THR A 117 22.81 -0.48 19.03
N ARG A 118 23.53 -1.12 19.96
CA ARG A 118 23.62 -0.66 21.35
C ARG A 118 24.16 0.77 21.43
N ASP A 119 25.19 1.09 20.65
CA ASP A 119 25.77 2.44 20.62
C ASP A 119 24.74 3.51 20.17
N TYR A 120 23.89 3.17 19.20
CA TYR A 120 22.82 4.07 18.79
C TYR A 120 21.77 4.24 19.90
N LEU A 121 21.39 3.14 20.57
CA LEU A 121 20.46 3.20 21.69
C LEU A 121 21.01 4.14 22.78
N GLU A 122 22.25 3.93 23.22
CA GLU A 122 22.88 4.74 24.26
C GLU A 122 22.92 6.23 23.89
N ARG A 123 23.24 6.57 22.64
CA ARG A 123 23.17 7.94 22.14
C ARG A 123 21.75 8.52 22.16
N PHE A 124 20.75 7.74 21.79
CA PHE A 124 19.36 8.19 21.86
C PHE A 124 18.88 8.37 23.29
N LEU A 125 19.29 7.51 24.21
CA LEU A 125 18.96 7.65 25.63
C LEU A 125 19.61 8.89 26.25
N ALA A 126 20.85 9.20 25.85
CA ALA A 126 21.60 10.34 26.37
C ALA A 126 21.01 11.70 25.99
N VAL A 127 20.34 11.82 24.85
CA VAL A 127 19.73 13.07 24.37
C VAL A 127 18.31 13.29 24.87
N GLN A 128 17.70 12.32 25.56
CA GLN A 128 16.36 12.49 26.10
C GLN A 128 16.40 13.43 27.32
N PRO A 129 15.46 14.40 27.40
CA PRO A 129 15.40 15.35 28.47
C PRO A 129 15.14 14.71 29.83
N ASP A 130 15.56 15.38 30.91
CA ASP A 130 15.28 14.94 32.28
C ASP A 130 13.90 15.42 32.71
N SER A 131 12.88 14.79 32.16
CA SER A 131 11.46 15.09 32.36
C SER A 131 10.64 13.80 32.35
N PRO A 132 9.40 13.80 32.87
CA PRO A 132 8.53 12.60 32.79
C PRO A 132 8.39 12.08 31.38
N TRP A 133 8.33 12.94 30.36
CA TRP A 133 8.26 12.56 28.96
C TRP A 133 9.55 11.89 28.48
N GLY A 134 10.72 12.47 28.85
CA GLY A 134 12.02 11.87 28.53
C GLY A 134 12.25 10.53 29.21
N LEU A 135 11.78 10.34 30.45
CA LEU A 135 11.83 9.05 31.13
C LEU A 135 10.95 8.00 30.42
N ARG A 136 9.75 8.39 30.02
CA ARG A 136 8.88 7.53 29.21
C ARG A 136 9.57 7.12 27.91
N ASP A 137 10.15 8.06 27.18
CA ASP A 137 10.77 7.81 25.88
C ASP A 137 12.04 6.95 26.04
N LYS A 138 12.84 7.14 27.12
CA LYS A 138 13.95 6.25 27.50
C LYS A 138 13.44 4.81 27.73
N ALA A 139 12.36 4.64 28.48
CA ALA A 139 11.77 3.35 28.76
C ALA A 139 11.28 2.65 27.47
N MET A 140 10.56 3.38 26.61
CA MET A 140 10.07 2.84 25.34
C MET A 140 11.22 2.43 24.40
N LEU A 141 12.28 3.23 24.30
CA LEU A 141 13.45 2.90 23.49
C LEU A 141 14.16 1.66 23.99
N SER A 142 14.38 1.56 25.32
CA SER A 142 15.03 0.38 25.94
C SER A 142 14.20 -0.88 25.75
N MET A 143 12.91 -0.83 26.07
CA MET A 143 12.02 -1.96 25.90
C MET A 143 11.90 -2.38 24.44
N GLY A 144 11.77 -1.42 23.52
CA GLY A 144 11.70 -1.71 22.09
C GLY A 144 12.97 -2.38 21.56
N TYR A 145 14.13 -1.99 22.07
CA TYR A 145 15.41 -2.61 21.72
C TYR A 145 15.53 -4.03 22.26
N ASP A 146 15.25 -4.24 23.57
CA ASP A 146 15.43 -5.53 24.23
C ASP A 146 14.41 -6.58 23.75
N LEU A 147 13.16 -6.15 23.51
CA LEU A 147 12.07 -7.05 23.06
C LEU A 147 11.99 -7.18 21.55
N LEU A 148 12.77 -6.43 20.77
CA LEU A 148 12.64 -6.31 19.32
C LEU A 148 11.20 -5.96 18.88
N ALA A 149 10.48 -5.24 19.75
CA ALA A 149 9.07 -4.90 19.56
C ALA A 149 8.88 -3.93 18.40
N ARG A 150 7.79 -4.10 17.65
CA ARG A 150 7.36 -3.10 16.69
C ARG A 150 6.77 -1.90 17.41
N ARG A 151 6.87 -0.70 16.80
CA ARG A 151 6.29 0.53 17.37
C ARG A 151 4.81 0.37 17.79
N SER A 152 4.04 -0.45 17.10
CA SER A 152 2.63 -0.70 17.41
C SER A 152 2.40 -1.66 18.59
N GLU A 153 3.47 -2.25 19.12
CA GLU A 153 3.46 -3.22 20.23
C GLU A 153 3.97 -2.58 21.52
N LEU A 154 4.51 -1.35 21.44
CA LEU A 154 4.94 -0.46 22.52
C LEU A 154 3.86 0.58 22.84
#